data_074c6b6d679a40748fb696d4e21c6ede
#
_entry.id   074c6b6d679a40748fb696d4e21c6ede
#
_cell.length_a   1.000
_cell.length_b   1.000
_cell.length_c   1.000
_cell.angle_alpha   90.00
_cell.angle_beta   90.00
_cell.angle_gamma   90.00
#
_symmetry.space_group_name_H-M   'P 1'
#
loop_
_entity.id
_entity.type
_entity.pdbx_description
1 polymer ?
#
loop_
_entity_poly.entity_id
_entity_poly.type
_entity_poly.pdbx_seq_one_letter_code
_entity_poly.pdbx_strand_id
1 'polypeptide(L)'
;MPAHRKTSFFRKIIGRPGDWEWFELVVAILLVIGTCNVYSSTFYMNIESGISPYAHVQRHLISMAMGIALCWGIQKISPSVIRRNASLLAAAAILGLLAVFAAGRTVNGATRWFAVGSFSVQPSELAKVVAVIWCASCLEEIMKSGRRICIFGQIRRWLLHCLDKKRGSSLKETFFYFKPLWVPVLLAFFVMEQPDMGTAVLIMTFPLFLYILSGMPGREIIGMIGLGAVLLFSLAVIEPYRRERLLVLWDPFSHANDMGYQTVQSLIAVGSGGLLGQGLGQGLAKYLYLPEQYTDFAFAVLSQEGGFFVSVLMIFLYLALL
;
A
#
# COMPACT_ATOMS: atom_id res chain seq x y z
N MET A 1 38.71 -11.35 18.21
CA MET A 1 38.30 -9.97 17.97
C MET A 1 38.16 -9.78 16.48
N PRO A 2 37.00 -9.47 15.92
CA PRO A 2 36.35 -8.17 15.93
C PRO A 2 34.82 -8.28 15.97
N ALA A 3 34.21 -8.00 17.11
CA ALA A 3 32.74 -8.00 17.27
C ALA A 3 32.10 -6.58 17.24
N HIS A 4 32.88 -5.52 16.96
CA HIS A 4 32.44 -4.15 17.19
C HIS A 4 31.88 -3.37 15.98
N ARG A 5 31.82 -3.97 14.77
CA ARG A 5 31.40 -3.20 13.57
C ARG A 5 29.93 -3.36 13.15
N LYS A 6 29.18 -4.29 13.76
CA LYS A 6 27.77 -4.56 13.38
C LYS A 6 26.73 -3.67 14.09
N THR A 7 27.10 -3.06 15.22
CA THR A 7 26.17 -2.25 16.01
C THR A 7 25.97 -0.82 15.48
N SER A 8 26.87 -0.30 14.65
CA SER A 8 26.77 1.08 14.13
C SER A 8 25.75 1.25 13.00
N PHE A 9 25.53 0.21 12.19
CA PHE A 9 24.57 0.25 11.07
C PHE A 9 23.11 0.20 11.58
N PHE A 10 22.82 -0.68 12.53
CA PHE A 10 21.48 -0.76 13.15
C PHE A 10 21.14 0.48 13.99
N ARG A 11 22.12 1.10 14.68
CA ARG A 11 21.91 2.37 15.38
C ARG A 11 21.64 3.55 14.45
N LYS A 12 22.12 3.50 13.21
CA LYS A 12 21.79 4.52 12.18
C LYS A 12 20.38 4.36 11.60
N ILE A 13 19.84 3.14 11.61
CA ILE A 13 18.47 2.85 11.11
C ILE A 13 17.43 3.04 12.22
N ILE A 14 17.78 2.73 13.48
CA ILE A 14 16.83 2.80 14.63
C ILE A 14 16.73 4.21 15.23
N GLY A 15 17.52 5.19 14.75
CA GLY A 15 17.46 6.56 15.22
C GLY A 15 17.99 6.75 16.65
N ARG A 16 18.01 7.99 17.10
CA ARG A 16 18.30 8.36 18.50
C ARG A 16 17.02 8.22 19.35
N PRO A 17 17.09 8.04 20.67
CA PRO A 17 15.91 7.97 21.53
C PRO A 17 14.85 9.08 21.30
N GLY A 18 15.27 10.29 20.92
CA GLY A 18 14.36 11.41 20.60
C GLY A 18 13.68 11.31 19.21
N ASP A 19 14.15 10.46 18.31
CA ASP A 19 13.57 10.36 16.96
C ASP A 19 12.19 9.66 16.97
N TRP A 20 11.94 8.77 17.95
CA TRP A 20 10.67 8.08 18.13
C TRP A 20 9.57 9.00 18.65
N GLU A 21 9.90 9.94 19.52
CA GLU A 21 8.96 10.92 20.05
C GLU A 21 8.42 11.82 18.93
N TRP A 22 9.29 12.24 18.01
CA TRP A 22 8.89 12.99 16.82
C TRP A 22 7.98 12.19 15.89
N PHE A 23 8.31 10.93 15.65
CA PHE A 23 7.49 10.03 14.82
C PHE A 23 6.09 9.88 15.42
N GLU A 24 5.99 9.58 16.72
CA GLU A 24 4.72 9.44 17.43
C GLU A 24 3.91 10.74 17.42
N LEU A 25 4.57 11.88 17.59
CA LEU A 25 3.93 13.19 17.53
C LEU A 25 3.35 13.47 16.14
N VAL A 26 4.12 13.24 15.07
CA VAL A 26 3.66 13.44 13.70
C VAL A 26 2.47 12.52 13.39
N VAL A 27 2.54 11.25 13.80
CA VAL A 27 1.42 10.30 13.64
C VAL A 27 0.19 10.80 14.40
N ALA A 28 0.35 11.26 15.65
CA ALA A 28 -0.77 11.79 16.44
C ALA A 28 -1.41 13.01 15.76
N ILE A 29 -0.62 13.95 15.25
CA ILE A 29 -1.12 15.12 14.51
C ILE A 29 -1.93 14.68 13.28
N LEU A 30 -1.39 13.74 12.49
CA LEU A 30 -2.07 13.22 11.30
C LEU A 30 -3.39 12.51 11.66
N LEU A 31 -3.43 11.75 12.76
CA LEU A 31 -4.67 11.10 13.22
C LEU A 31 -5.73 12.13 13.65
N VAL A 32 -5.33 13.20 14.31
CA VAL A 32 -6.25 14.28 14.69
C VAL A 32 -6.79 14.99 13.45
N ILE A 33 -5.91 15.42 12.54
CA ILE A 33 -6.33 16.10 11.30
C ILE A 33 -7.24 15.17 10.47
N GLY A 34 -6.86 13.90 10.32
CA GLY A 34 -7.65 12.90 9.61
C GLY A 34 -9.02 12.68 10.22
N THR A 35 -9.13 12.64 11.55
CA THR A 35 -10.41 12.51 12.26
C THR A 35 -11.30 13.72 12.03
N CYS A 36 -10.74 14.94 12.11
CA CYS A 36 -11.47 16.17 11.82
C CYS A 36 -11.96 16.19 10.36
N ASN A 37 -11.14 15.75 9.43
CA ASN A 37 -11.49 15.68 8.02
C ASN A 37 -12.61 14.65 7.76
N VAL A 38 -12.56 13.46 8.37
CA VAL A 38 -13.64 12.46 8.29
C VAL A 38 -14.94 13.04 8.82
N TYR A 39 -14.91 13.77 9.95
CA TYR A 39 -16.08 14.43 10.48
C TYR A 39 -16.65 15.45 9.50
N SER A 40 -15.81 16.38 9.01
CA SER A 40 -16.25 17.42 8.08
C SER A 40 -16.84 16.85 6.80
N SER A 41 -16.19 15.85 6.19
CA SER A 41 -16.60 15.26 4.91
C SER A 41 -17.84 14.37 5.02
N THR A 42 -18.12 13.77 6.18
CA THR A 42 -19.26 12.84 6.33
C THR A 42 -20.48 13.42 7.02
N PHE A 43 -20.34 14.58 7.65
CA PHE A 43 -21.42 15.20 8.45
C PHE A 43 -22.70 15.41 7.65
N TYR A 44 -22.62 16.10 6.52
CA TYR A 44 -23.76 16.38 5.66
C TYR A 44 -24.37 15.12 5.06
N MET A 45 -23.52 14.23 4.53
CA MET A 45 -23.93 12.95 3.95
C MET A 45 -24.74 12.10 4.96
N ASN A 46 -24.32 12.08 6.23
CA ASN A 46 -25.02 11.35 7.28
C ASN A 46 -26.42 11.92 7.54
N ILE A 47 -26.53 13.25 7.61
CA ILE A 47 -27.82 13.93 7.82
C ILE A 47 -28.76 13.63 6.66
N GLU A 48 -28.30 13.75 5.43
CA GLU A 48 -29.10 13.47 4.23
C GLU A 48 -29.54 12.01 4.15
N SER A 49 -28.67 11.09 4.58
CA SER A 49 -28.99 9.66 4.67
C SER A 49 -29.89 9.30 5.86
N GLY A 50 -30.32 10.25 6.67
CA GLY A 50 -31.16 10.02 7.84
C GLY A 50 -30.50 9.26 8.98
N ILE A 51 -29.16 9.24 9.05
CA ILE A 51 -28.40 8.59 10.13
C ILE A 51 -27.77 9.63 11.05
N SER A 52 -27.26 9.17 12.21
CA SER A 52 -26.57 10.07 13.13
C SER A 52 -25.43 10.82 12.46
N PRO A 53 -25.30 12.16 12.62
CA PRO A 53 -24.21 12.94 12.06
C PRO A 53 -22.81 12.41 12.42
N TYR A 54 -22.69 11.71 13.53
CA TYR A 54 -21.45 11.17 14.06
C TYR A 54 -21.17 9.70 13.68
N ALA A 55 -22.06 9.06 12.90
CA ALA A 55 -21.96 7.62 12.64
C ALA A 55 -20.61 7.19 12.03
N HIS A 56 -20.12 7.92 11.00
CA HIS A 56 -18.85 7.62 10.37
C HIS A 56 -17.64 7.90 11.28
N VAL A 57 -17.68 9.01 12.02
CA VAL A 57 -16.62 9.35 12.99
C VAL A 57 -16.56 8.32 14.13
N GLN A 58 -17.67 7.86 14.65
CA GLN A 58 -17.69 6.81 15.68
C GLN A 58 -17.03 5.53 15.17
N ARG A 59 -17.37 5.08 13.95
CA ARG A 59 -16.71 3.92 13.33
C ARG A 59 -15.21 4.16 13.14
N HIS A 60 -14.84 5.35 12.67
CA HIS A 60 -13.43 5.73 12.49
C HIS A 60 -12.67 5.68 13.82
N LEU A 61 -13.20 6.26 14.89
CA LEU A 61 -12.59 6.25 16.23
C LEU A 61 -12.45 4.83 16.80
N ILE A 62 -13.45 3.97 16.62
CA ILE A 62 -13.37 2.57 17.04
C ILE A 62 -12.29 1.84 16.25
N SER A 63 -12.24 2.01 14.91
CA SER A 63 -11.20 1.41 14.07
C SER A 63 -9.80 1.90 14.44
N MET A 64 -9.67 3.20 14.74
CA MET A 64 -8.42 3.80 15.20
C MET A 64 -7.97 3.21 16.54
N ALA A 65 -8.88 3.09 17.51
CA ALA A 65 -8.59 2.49 18.81
C ALA A 65 -8.15 1.01 18.66
N MET A 66 -8.82 0.24 17.79
CA MET A 66 -8.41 -1.13 17.46
C MET A 66 -7.03 -1.16 16.82
N GLY A 67 -6.74 -0.24 15.88
CA GLY A 67 -5.43 -0.12 15.23
C GLY A 67 -4.31 0.17 16.23
N ILE A 68 -4.52 1.10 17.16
CA ILE A 68 -3.58 1.43 18.23
C ILE A 68 -3.35 0.22 19.14
N ALA A 69 -4.42 -0.48 19.55
CA ALA A 69 -4.32 -1.69 20.36
C ALA A 69 -3.54 -2.81 19.66
N LEU A 70 -3.78 -3.02 18.36
CA LEU A 70 -3.03 -3.98 17.54
C LEU A 70 -1.55 -3.58 17.42
N CYS A 71 -1.26 -2.31 17.18
CA CYS A 71 0.10 -1.79 17.12
C CYS A 71 0.85 -2.07 18.43
N TRP A 72 0.23 -1.75 19.57
CA TRP A 72 0.81 -2.05 20.89
C TRP A 72 0.98 -3.56 21.15
N GLY A 73 0.04 -4.39 20.67
CA GLY A 73 0.15 -5.86 20.77
C GLY A 73 1.30 -6.41 19.93
N ILE A 74 1.46 -5.95 18.69
CA ILE A 74 2.52 -6.40 17.76
C ILE A 74 3.91 -6.04 18.28
N GLN A 75 4.08 -4.87 18.93
CA GLN A 75 5.36 -4.46 19.51
C GLN A 75 5.90 -5.45 20.57
N LYS A 76 5.02 -6.25 21.20
CA LYS A 76 5.42 -7.28 22.17
C LYS A 76 5.90 -8.58 21.51
N ILE A 77 5.68 -8.74 20.20
CA ILE A 77 6.05 -9.95 19.47
C ILE A 77 7.48 -9.78 18.93
N SER A 78 8.37 -10.68 19.29
CA SER A 78 9.73 -10.63 18.79
C SER A 78 9.77 -10.86 17.27
N PRO A 79 10.62 -10.14 16.50
CA PRO A 79 10.76 -10.33 15.05
C PRO A 79 11.12 -11.77 14.66
N SER A 80 11.80 -12.52 15.54
CA SER A 80 12.14 -13.92 15.32
C SER A 80 10.90 -14.84 15.27
N VAL A 81 9.86 -14.55 16.06
CA VAL A 81 8.59 -15.29 16.04
C VAL A 81 7.84 -15.01 14.73
N ILE A 82 7.78 -13.75 14.31
CA ILE A 82 7.16 -13.36 13.04
C ILE A 82 7.84 -14.09 11.88
N ARG A 83 9.17 -14.06 11.83
CA ARG A 83 9.96 -14.75 10.82
C ARG A 83 9.72 -16.26 10.81
N ARG A 84 9.73 -16.90 11.98
CA ARG A 84 9.50 -18.35 12.12
C ARG A 84 8.14 -18.77 11.57
N ASN A 85 7.14 -17.91 11.71
CA ASN A 85 5.77 -18.15 11.27
C ASN A 85 5.45 -17.56 9.88
N ALA A 86 6.44 -17.05 9.12
CA ALA A 86 6.21 -16.43 7.82
C ALA A 86 5.45 -17.32 6.84
N SER A 87 5.73 -18.65 6.83
CA SER A 87 5.02 -19.61 5.98
C SER A 87 3.56 -19.79 6.40
N LEU A 88 3.28 -19.80 7.71
CA LEU A 88 1.92 -19.89 8.23
C LEU A 88 1.13 -18.61 7.89
N LEU A 89 1.75 -17.44 8.05
CA LEU A 89 1.15 -16.16 7.67
C LEU A 89 0.86 -16.10 6.18
N ALA A 90 1.79 -16.60 5.34
CA ALA A 90 1.59 -16.68 3.89
C ALA A 90 0.41 -17.60 3.53
N ALA A 91 0.33 -18.78 4.13
CA ALA A 91 -0.79 -19.70 3.93
C ALA A 91 -2.12 -19.07 4.38
N ALA A 92 -2.15 -18.43 5.54
CA ALA A 92 -3.34 -17.73 6.05
C ALA A 92 -3.79 -16.58 5.13
N ALA A 93 -2.86 -15.78 4.59
CA ALA A 93 -3.19 -14.72 3.65
C ALA A 93 -3.77 -15.27 2.33
N ILE A 94 -3.17 -16.33 1.77
CA ILE A 94 -3.67 -17.00 0.56
C ILE A 94 -5.07 -17.55 0.82
N LEU A 95 -5.28 -18.26 1.92
CA LEU A 95 -6.59 -18.79 2.28
C LEU A 95 -7.62 -17.69 2.50
N GLY A 96 -7.24 -16.57 3.11
CA GLY A 96 -8.09 -15.39 3.27
C GLY A 96 -8.52 -14.79 1.93
N LEU A 97 -7.59 -14.66 0.98
CA LEU A 97 -7.92 -14.19 -0.38
C LEU A 97 -8.83 -15.17 -1.13
N LEU A 98 -8.59 -16.47 -1.03
CA LEU A 98 -9.46 -17.50 -1.63
C LEU A 98 -10.85 -17.51 -0.99
N ALA A 99 -10.94 -17.35 0.32
CA ALA A 99 -12.22 -17.31 1.02
C ALA A 99 -13.10 -16.11 0.60
N VAL A 100 -12.49 -14.98 0.20
CA VAL A 100 -13.24 -13.83 -0.36
C VAL A 100 -14.00 -14.20 -1.63
N PHE A 101 -13.44 -15.02 -2.52
CA PHE A 101 -14.16 -15.47 -3.71
C PHE A 101 -15.40 -16.30 -3.36
N ALA A 102 -15.35 -17.06 -2.26
CA ALA A 102 -16.46 -17.95 -1.85
C ALA A 102 -17.52 -17.24 -0.99
N ALA A 103 -17.11 -16.31 -0.12
CA ALA A 103 -17.97 -15.74 0.93
C ALA A 103 -17.84 -14.20 1.07
N GLY A 104 -17.20 -13.52 0.12
CA GLY A 104 -17.02 -12.08 0.14
C GLY A 104 -18.29 -11.32 -0.27
N ARG A 105 -18.39 -10.07 0.20
CA ARG A 105 -19.43 -9.12 -0.20
C ARG A 105 -19.01 -8.39 -1.48
N THR A 106 -19.90 -8.36 -2.46
CA THR A 106 -19.69 -7.60 -3.69
C THR A 106 -20.11 -6.14 -3.46
N VAL A 107 -19.18 -5.22 -3.68
CA VAL A 107 -19.40 -3.78 -3.62
C VAL A 107 -18.85 -3.18 -4.92
N ASN A 108 -19.66 -2.37 -5.60
CA ASN A 108 -19.29 -1.76 -6.89
C ASN A 108 -18.76 -2.77 -7.93
N GLY A 109 -19.39 -3.95 -8.00
CA GLY A 109 -19.01 -5.00 -8.97
C GLY A 109 -17.75 -5.81 -8.60
N ALA A 110 -17.12 -5.58 -7.47
CA ALA A 110 -15.94 -6.30 -7.01
C ALA A 110 -16.16 -6.96 -5.63
N THR A 111 -15.77 -8.23 -5.54
CA THR A 111 -15.85 -9.00 -4.28
C THR A 111 -14.50 -8.99 -3.59
N ARG A 112 -14.32 -8.09 -2.60
CA ARG A 112 -13.02 -7.83 -1.95
C ARG A 112 -13.08 -7.83 -0.43
N TRP A 113 -14.28 -7.82 0.16
CA TRP A 113 -14.50 -7.52 1.56
C TRP A 113 -15.25 -8.63 2.27
N PHE A 114 -14.85 -8.91 3.50
CA PHE A 114 -15.69 -9.63 4.45
C PHE A 114 -16.46 -8.63 5.31
N ALA A 115 -17.77 -8.81 5.41
CA ALA A 115 -18.59 -8.08 6.39
C ALA A 115 -18.55 -8.82 7.73
N VAL A 116 -18.03 -8.16 8.76
CA VAL A 116 -18.01 -8.69 10.14
C VAL A 116 -18.79 -7.70 11.02
N GLY A 117 -20.10 -7.93 11.11
CA GLY A 117 -21.00 -6.99 11.77
C GLY A 117 -21.03 -5.63 11.05
N SER A 118 -20.68 -4.57 11.76
CA SER A 118 -20.61 -3.19 11.23
C SER A 118 -19.26 -2.88 10.55
N PHE A 119 -18.31 -3.79 10.60
CA PHE A 119 -16.96 -3.61 10.07
C PHE A 119 -16.78 -4.40 8.77
N SER A 120 -15.93 -3.90 7.90
CA SER A 120 -15.47 -4.62 6.72
C SER A 120 -13.97 -4.89 6.84
N VAL A 121 -13.58 -6.13 6.55
CA VAL A 121 -12.17 -6.55 6.54
C VAL A 121 -11.79 -6.93 5.13
N GLN A 122 -10.70 -6.35 4.64
CA GLN A 122 -10.15 -6.66 3.32
C GLN A 122 -8.88 -7.50 3.47
N PRO A 123 -8.88 -8.79 3.09
CA PRO A 123 -7.71 -9.66 3.23
C PRO A 123 -6.49 -9.19 2.44
N SER A 124 -6.66 -8.47 1.35
CA SER A 124 -5.54 -7.92 0.57
C SER A 124 -4.73 -6.86 1.34
N GLU A 125 -5.31 -6.18 2.34
CA GLU A 125 -4.57 -5.30 3.25
C GLU A 125 -3.54 -6.07 4.08
N LEU A 126 -3.95 -7.22 4.62
CA LEU A 126 -3.05 -8.12 5.34
C LEU A 126 -2.04 -8.79 4.40
N ALA A 127 -2.44 -9.09 3.17
CA ALA A 127 -1.58 -9.69 2.16
C ALA A 127 -0.34 -8.81 1.85
N LYS A 128 -0.47 -7.48 1.84
CA LYS A 128 0.66 -6.55 1.68
C LYS A 128 1.73 -6.75 2.77
N VAL A 129 1.29 -6.80 4.02
CA VAL A 129 2.19 -7.01 5.18
C VAL A 129 2.84 -8.39 5.12
N VAL A 130 2.07 -9.41 4.79
CA VAL A 130 2.58 -10.79 4.66
C VAL A 130 3.59 -10.91 3.52
N ALA A 131 3.38 -10.25 2.39
CA ALA A 131 4.33 -10.22 1.28
C ALA A 131 5.70 -9.65 1.72
N VAL A 132 5.70 -8.58 2.52
CA VAL A 132 6.90 -7.98 3.10
C VAL A 132 7.61 -8.97 4.06
N ILE A 133 6.87 -9.55 5.00
CA ILE A 133 7.40 -10.50 5.99
C ILE A 133 8.02 -11.73 5.29
N TRP A 134 7.32 -12.30 4.33
CA TRP A 134 7.81 -13.44 3.57
C TRP A 134 9.07 -13.11 2.79
N CYS A 135 9.04 -12.03 2.02
CA CYS A 135 10.18 -11.59 1.22
C CYS A 135 11.41 -11.31 2.10
N ALA A 136 11.26 -10.56 3.19
CA ALA A 136 12.33 -10.27 4.13
C ALA A 136 12.93 -11.54 4.75
N SER A 137 12.08 -12.51 5.14
CA SER A 137 12.52 -13.78 5.72
C SER A 137 13.35 -14.60 4.72
N CYS A 138 12.92 -14.66 3.46
CA CYS A 138 13.64 -15.38 2.42
C CYS A 138 14.94 -14.69 1.99
N LEU A 139 14.93 -13.34 1.90
CA LEU A 139 16.14 -12.56 1.59
C LEU A 139 17.20 -12.72 2.69
N GLU A 140 16.80 -12.73 3.95
CA GLU A 140 17.72 -13.01 5.07
C GLU A 140 18.39 -14.38 4.91
N GLU A 141 17.65 -15.41 4.49
CA GLU A 141 18.19 -16.75 4.23
C GLU A 141 19.24 -16.73 3.12
N ILE A 142 18.96 -16.00 2.02
CA ILE A 142 19.90 -15.84 0.90
C ILE A 142 21.14 -15.08 1.35
N MET A 143 20.99 -13.98 2.08
CA MET A 143 22.11 -13.16 2.58
C MET A 143 22.99 -13.95 3.55
N LYS A 144 22.42 -14.77 4.44
CA LYS A 144 23.16 -15.64 5.37
C LYS A 144 23.95 -16.73 4.65
N SER A 145 23.50 -17.17 3.46
CA SER A 145 24.23 -18.14 2.65
C SER A 145 25.47 -17.54 1.97
N GLY A 146 25.76 -16.23 2.14
CA GLY A 146 26.87 -15.52 1.52
C GLY A 146 26.73 -15.32 0.00
N ARG A 147 25.57 -15.61 -0.55
CA ARG A 147 25.30 -15.53 -2.00
C ARG A 147 24.82 -14.12 -2.36
N ARG A 148 25.27 -13.63 -3.53
CA ARG A 148 24.78 -12.35 -4.07
C ARG A 148 23.39 -12.52 -4.65
N ILE A 149 22.51 -11.56 -4.37
CA ILE A 149 21.16 -11.52 -4.92
C ILE A 149 21.24 -11.05 -6.36
N CYS A 150 20.89 -11.92 -7.31
CA CYS A 150 21.05 -11.69 -8.73
C CYS A 150 20.00 -12.52 -9.51
N ILE A 151 18.81 -11.97 -9.74
CA ILE A 151 17.67 -12.70 -10.33
C ILE A 151 17.92 -12.99 -11.82
N PHE A 152 18.19 -11.96 -12.62
CA PHE A 152 18.44 -12.13 -14.06
C PHE A 152 19.71 -12.95 -14.33
N GLY A 153 20.73 -12.78 -13.48
CA GLY A 153 21.91 -13.62 -13.54
C GLY A 153 21.61 -15.09 -13.27
N GLN A 154 20.64 -15.41 -12.40
CA GLN A 154 20.20 -16.79 -12.16
C GLN A 154 19.34 -17.33 -13.31
N ILE A 155 18.44 -16.53 -13.87
CA ILE A 155 17.68 -16.91 -15.07
C ILE A 155 18.64 -17.27 -16.20
N ARG A 156 19.61 -16.41 -16.47
CA ARG A 156 20.63 -16.68 -17.50
C ARG A 156 21.40 -17.98 -17.23
N ARG A 157 21.83 -18.21 -16.00
CA ARG A 157 22.53 -19.44 -15.61
C ARG A 157 21.66 -20.68 -15.77
N TRP A 158 20.37 -20.59 -15.40
CA TRP A 158 19.41 -21.66 -15.60
C TRP A 158 19.18 -21.96 -17.08
N LEU A 159 19.01 -20.94 -17.94
CA LEU A 159 18.89 -21.11 -19.38
C LEU A 159 20.13 -21.78 -19.98
N LEU A 160 21.34 -21.39 -19.55
CA LEU A 160 22.58 -22.04 -19.95
C LEU A 160 22.63 -23.50 -19.49
N HIS A 161 22.08 -23.82 -18.33
CA HIS A 161 22.00 -25.21 -17.84
C HIS A 161 21.01 -26.06 -18.68
N CYS A 162 19.93 -25.46 -19.17
CA CYS A 162 19.00 -26.15 -20.07
C CYS A 162 19.67 -26.47 -21.42
N LEU A 163 20.61 -25.62 -21.87
CA LEU A 163 21.34 -25.80 -23.12
C LEU A 163 22.60 -26.70 -22.94
N ASP A 164 23.29 -26.57 -21.82
CA ASP A 164 24.48 -27.35 -21.47
C ASP A 164 24.54 -27.63 -19.96
N LYS A 165 24.27 -28.88 -19.58
CA LYS A 165 24.23 -29.32 -18.15
C LYS A 165 25.50 -29.04 -17.35
N LYS A 166 26.65 -28.85 -18.02
CA LYS A 166 27.92 -28.57 -17.35
C LYS A 166 28.18 -27.11 -17.03
N ARG A 167 27.37 -26.17 -17.58
CA ARG A 167 27.64 -24.73 -17.50
C ARG A 167 26.62 -23.90 -16.69
N GLY A 168 25.57 -24.50 -16.12
CA GLY A 168 24.49 -23.75 -15.51
C GLY A 168 24.22 -24.09 -14.06
N SER A 169 23.28 -23.37 -13.46
CA SER A 169 22.74 -23.65 -12.12
C SER A 169 21.59 -24.64 -12.16
N SER A 170 21.51 -25.52 -11.17
CA SER A 170 20.41 -26.48 -11.02
C SER A 170 19.07 -25.74 -10.85
N LEU A 171 17.95 -26.34 -11.29
CA LEU A 171 16.58 -25.85 -11.02
C LEU A 171 16.35 -25.52 -9.54
N LYS A 172 16.89 -26.35 -8.62
CA LYS A 172 16.78 -26.12 -7.17
C LYS A 172 17.48 -24.83 -6.74
N GLU A 173 18.64 -24.50 -7.33
CA GLU A 173 19.35 -23.27 -7.02
C GLU A 173 18.61 -22.05 -7.57
N THR A 174 18.11 -22.12 -8.79
CA THR A 174 17.33 -21.05 -9.40
C THR A 174 16.07 -20.79 -8.58
N PHE A 175 15.34 -21.85 -8.20
CA PHE A 175 14.17 -21.77 -7.36
C PHE A 175 14.44 -21.08 -6.00
N PHE A 176 15.57 -21.34 -5.38
CA PHE A 176 15.99 -20.71 -4.14
C PHE A 176 16.06 -19.18 -4.23
N TYR A 177 16.52 -18.63 -5.34
CA TYR A 177 16.60 -17.19 -5.55
C TYR A 177 15.25 -16.54 -5.89
N PHE A 178 14.30 -17.30 -6.43
CA PHE A 178 12.95 -16.84 -6.69
C PHE A 178 12.01 -16.99 -5.49
N LYS A 179 12.41 -17.77 -4.49
CA LYS A 179 11.61 -18.02 -3.28
C LYS A 179 11.02 -16.74 -2.66
N PRO A 180 11.75 -15.60 -2.54
CA PRO A 180 11.19 -14.37 -2.00
C PRO A 180 10.01 -13.81 -2.78
N LEU A 181 9.94 -14.03 -4.10
CA LEU A 181 8.89 -13.50 -4.98
C LEU A 181 7.66 -14.41 -5.10
N TRP A 182 7.77 -15.69 -4.74
CA TRP A 182 6.68 -16.65 -4.96
C TRP A 182 5.38 -16.25 -4.29
N VAL A 183 5.43 -15.95 -2.99
CA VAL A 183 4.23 -15.56 -2.25
C VAL A 183 3.72 -14.20 -2.71
N PRO A 184 4.53 -13.13 -2.84
CA PRO A 184 4.07 -11.86 -3.40
C PRO A 184 3.40 -11.99 -4.77
N VAL A 185 3.98 -12.75 -5.70
CA VAL A 185 3.38 -12.97 -7.03
C VAL A 185 2.04 -13.68 -6.94
N LEU A 186 1.95 -14.73 -6.10
CA LEU A 186 0.70 -15.47 -5.90
C LEU A 186 -0.38 -14.60 -5.25
N LEU A 187 -0.02 -13.81 -4.23
CA LEU A 187 -0.94 -12.87 -3.58
C LEU A 187 -1.41 -11.78 -4.55
N ALA A 188 -0.48 -11.20 -5.33
CA ALA A 188 -0.80 -10.20 -6.34
C ALA A 188 -1.73 -10.76 -7.42
N PHE A 189 -1.51 -12.00 -7.86
CA PHE A 189 -2.39 -12.69 -8.80
C PHE A 189 -3.83 -12.78 -8.27
N PHE A 190 -4.04 -13.31 -7.05
CA PHE A 190 -5.38 -13.39 -6.48
C PHE A 190 -6.04 -12.04 -6.28
N VAL A 191 -5.27 -11.00 -5.93
CA VAL A 191 -5.79 -9.64 -5.78
C VAL A 191 -6.17 -9.03 -7.14
N MET A 192 -5.43 -9.36 -8.21
CA MET A 192 -5.81 -8.95 -9.57
C MET A 192 -7.11 -9.59 -10.04
N GLU A 193 -7.37 -10.86 -9.68
CA GLU A 193 -8.64 -11.54 -9.94
C GLU A 193 -9.82 -10.92 -9.17
N GLN A 194 -9.55 -10.13 -8.11
CA GLN A 194 -10.52 -9.32 -7.37
C GLN A 194 -10.69 -7.91 -7.95
N PRO A 195 -10.47 -7.65 -9.22
CA PRO A 195 -10.18 -6.43 -9.97
C PRO A 195 -9.50 -5.29 -9.16
N ASP A 196 -8.50 -5.60 -8.32
CA ASP A 196 -7.77 -4.61 -7.52
C ASP A 196 -6.31 -4.47 -7.97
N MET A 197 -6.12 -3.82 -9.11
CA MET A 197 -4.79 -3.60 -9.67
C MET A 197 -3.90 -2.73 -8.76
N GLY A 198 -4.46 -1.74 -8.08
CA GLY A 198 -3.70 -0.84 -7.19
C GLY A 198 -3.03 -1.59 -6.06
N THR A 199 -3.79 -2.42 -5.34
CA THR A 199 -3.25 -3.26 -4.25
C THR A 199 -2.28 -4.33 -4.78
N ALA A 200 -2.54 -4.93 -5.95
CA ALA A 200 -1.62 -5.89 -6.55
C ALA A 200 -0.26 -5.27 -6.89
N VAL A 201 -0.25 -4.04 -7.42
CA VAL A 201 0.99 -3.26 -7.66
C VAL A 201 1.74 -3.02 -6.36
N LEU A 202 1.06 -2.62 -5.29
CA LEU A 202 1.70 -2.39 -3.99
C LEU A 202 2.31 -3.67 -3.42
N ILE A 203 1.61 -4.83 -3.53
CA ILE A 203 2.12 -6.13 -3.10
C ILE A 203 3.43 -6.48 -3.80
N MET A 204 3.62 -6.08 -5.06
CA MET A 204 4.85 -6.31 -5.81
C MET A 204 5.92 -5.24 -5.55
N THR A 205 5.53 -3.99 -5.31
CA THR A 205 6.43 -2.87 -5.09
C THR A 205 7.21 -3.00 -3.78
N PHE A 206 6.56 -3.40 -2.69
CA PHE A 206 7.23 -3.54 -1.38
C PHE A 206 8.37 -4.58 -1.39
N PRO A 207 8.21 -5.82 -1.92
CA PRO A 207 9.32 -6.73 -2.12
C PRO A 207 10.46 -6.15 -2.95
N LEU A 208 10.17 -5.35 -3.99
CA LEU A 208 11.21 -4.70 -4.79
C LEU A 208 12.10 -3.77 -3.93
N PHE A 209 11.49 -2.97 -3.05
CA PHE A 209 12.27 -2.17 -2.09
C PHE A 209 13.16 -3.02 -1.19
N LEU A 210 12.68 -4.16 -0.72
CA LEU A 210 13.48 -5.09 0.08
C LEU A 210 14.67 -5.66 -0.70
N TYR A 211 14.50 -5.95 -1.99
CA TYR A 211 15.61 -6.35 -2.85
C TYR A 211 16.65 -5.24 -3.01
N ILE A 212 16.22 -3.99 -3.15
CA ILE A 212 17.12 -2.82 -3.20
C ILE A 212 17.93 -2.73 -1.89
N LEU A 213 17.24 -2.79 -0.75
CA LEU A 213 17.88 -2.72 0.58
C LEU A 213 18.82 -3.90 0.87
N SER A 214 18.57 -5.06 0.26
CA SER A 214 19.42 -6.25 0.40
C SER A 214 20.69 -6.23 -0.45
N GLY A 215 20.96 -5.12 -1.16
CA GLY A 215 22.19 -4.94 -1.95
C GLY A 215 22.15 -5.58 -3.33
N MET A 216 20.95 -5.69 -3.94
CA MET A 216 20.82 -6.13 -5.32
C MET A 216 21.59 -5.17 -6.28
N PRO A 217 22.30 -5.69 -7.30
CA PRO A 217 22.99 -4.85 -8.28
C PRO A 217 22.00 -3.94 -9.04
N GLY A 218 22.39 -2.68 -9.28
CA GLY A 218 21.53 -1.69 -9.95
C GLY A 218 20.99 -2.13 -11.31
N ARG A 219 21.76 -2.93 -12.06
CA ARG A 219 21.29 -3.49 -13.35
C ARG A 219 20.08 -4.42 -13.19
N GLU A 220 20.06 -5.21 -12.13
CA GLU A 220 18.93 -6.10 -11.81
C GLU A 220 17.70 -5.29 -11.39
N ILE A 221 17.90 -4.22 -10.60
CA ILE A 221 16.84 -3.31 -10.17
C ILE A 221 16.19 -2.65 -11.39
N ILE A 222 17.00 -2.06 -12.28
CA ILE A 222 16.49 -1.43 -13.50
C ILE A 222 15.74 -2.44 -14.37
N GLY A 223 16.25 -3.66 -14.50
CA GLY A 223 15.59 -4.73 -15.24
C GLY A 223 14.24 -5.13 -14.62
N MET A 224 14.15 -5.24 -13.30
CA MET A 224 12.90 -5.57 -12.61
C MET A 224 11.87 -4.44 -12.74
N ILE A 225 12.30 -3.18 -12.57
CA ILE A 225 11.43 -2.01 -12.78
C ILE A 225 10.95 -1.97 -14.22
N GLY A 226 11.86 -2.15 -15.20
CA GLY A 226 11.51 -2.17 -16.62
C GLY A 226 10.51 -3.28 -16.97
N LEU A 227 10.75 -4.51 -16.49
CA LEU A 227 9.83 -5.62 -16.68
C LEU A 227 8.46 -5.33 -16.03
N GLY A 228 8.47 -4.82 -14.80
CA GLY A 228 7.24 -4.43 -14.08
C GLY A 228 6.47 -3.36 -14.84
N ALA A 229 7.14 -2.33 -15.33
CA ALA A 229 6.53 -1.26 -16.12
C ALA A 229 5.90 -1.79 -17.42
N VAL A 230 6.58 -2.66 -18.15
CA VAL A 230 6.04 -3.30 -19.37
C VAL A 230 4.82 -4.13 -19.05
N LEU A 231 4.86 -4.95 -18.00
CA LEU A 231 3.71 -5.77 -17.58
C LEU A 231 2.51 -4.90 -17.16
N LEU A 232 2.74 -3.87 -16.34
CA LEU A 232 1.68 -2.95 -15.92
C LEU A 232 1.08 -2.20 -17.09
N PHE A 233 1.90 -1.71 -18.01
CA PHE A 233 1.43 -1.02 -19.22
C PHE A 233 0.61 -1.97 -20.09
N SER A 234 1.07 -3.20 -20.31
CA SER A 234 0.33 -4.20 -21.08
C SER A 234 -1.03 -4.51 -20.46
N LEU A 235 -1.09 -4.73 -19.14
CA LEU A 235 -2.32 -4.99 -18.40
C LEU A 235 -3.28 -3.78 -18.39
N ALA A 236 -2.74 -2.57 -18.40
CA ALA A 236 -3.52 -1.35 -18.47
C ALA A 236 -4.14 -1.13 -19.85
N VAL A 237 -3.43 -1.51 -20.93
CA VAL A 237 -3.90 -1.31 -22.31
C VAL A 237 -4.91 -2.39 -22.76
N ILE A 238 -4.77 -3.63 -22.26
CA ILE A 238 -5.64 -4.76 -22.65
C ILE A 238 -7.10 -4.51 -22.23
N GLU A 239 -7.32 -3.99 -21.02
CA GLU A 239 -8.66 -3.74 -20.50
C GLU A 239 -9.17 -2.34 -20.86
N PRO A 240 -10.29 -2.20 -21.59
CA PRO A 240 -10.82 -0.89 -22.01
C PRO A 240 -11.02 0.08 -20.84
N TYR A 241 -11.59 -0.38 -19.74
CA TYR A 241 -11.81 0.42 -18.53
C TYR A 241 -10.51 0.99 -17.92
N ARG A 242 -9.42 0.21 -17.94
CA ARG A 242 -8.12 0.68 -17.42
C ARG A 242 -7.45 1.67 -18.36
N ARG A 243 -7.61 1.44 -19.67
CA ARG A 243 -7.11 2.37 -20.70
C ARG A 243 -7.78 3.73 -20.58
N GLU A 244 -9.09 3.79 -20.41
CA GLU A 244 -9.83 5.04 -20.21
C GLU A 244 -9.36 5.78 -18.95
N ARG A 245 -9.08 5.09 -17.85
CA ARG A 245 -8.48 5.72 -16.66
C ARG A 245 -7.11 6.34 -16.92
N LEU A 246 -6.28 5.75 -17.78
CA LEU A 246 -5.01 6.35 -18.18
C LEU A 246 -5.22 7.63 -19.01
N LEU A 247 -6.22 7.65 -19.89
CA LEU A 247 -6.57 8.84 -20.66
C LEU A 247 -7.07 9.97 -19.76
N VAL A 248 -7.92 9.66 -18.78
CA VAL A 248 -8.38 10.61 -17.75
C VAL A 248 -7.23 11.18 -16.93
N LEU A 249 -6.19 10.39 -16.67
CA LEU A 249 -5.01 10.87 -15.93
C LEU A 249 -4.25 11.93 -16.74
N TRP A 250 -4.23 11.80 -18.07
CA TRP A 250 -3.53 12.72 -18.96
C TRP A 250 -4.34 13.99 -19.26
N ASP A 251 -5.64 13.83 -19.54
CA ASP A 251 -6.58 14.93 -19.80
C ASP A 251 -7.93 14.67 -19.10
N PRO A 252 -8.03 15.02 -17.80
CA PRO A 252 -9.27 14.80 -17.04
C PRO A 252 -10.41 15.71 -17.52
N PHE A 253 -10.12 16.89 -18.07
CA PHE A 253 -11.15 17.86 -18.45
C PHE A 253 -11.93 17.45 -19.70
N SER A 254 -11.32 16.77 -20.65
CA SER A 254 -12.04 16.22 -21.82
C SER A 254 -13.00 15.08 -21.44
N HIS A 255 -12.84 14.49 -20.26
CA HIS A 255 -13.68 13.41 -19.73
C HIS A 255 -14.49 13.83 -18.48
N ALA A 256 -14.72 15.14 -18.33
CA ALA A 256 -15.32 15.72 -17.12
C ALA A 256 -16.74 15.22 -16.80
N ASN A 257 -17.49 14.76 -17.79
CA ASN A 257 -18.88 14.29 -17.63
C ASN A 257 -18.96 12.76 -17.37
N ASP A 258 -17.85 12.03 -17.54
CA ASP A 258 -17.80 10.58 -17.45
C ASP A 258 -16.80 10.13 -16.39
N MET A 259 -15.83 9.30 -16.76
CA MET A 259 -14.84 8.72 -15.85
C MET A 259 -13.90 9.75 -15.21
N GLY A 260 -13.73 10.94 -15.82
CA GLY A 260 -12.94 12.06 -15.32
C GLY A 260 -13.66 12.93 -14.30
N TYR A 261 -14.98 12.78 -14.11
CA TYR A 261 -15.78 13.62 -13.23
C TYR A 261 -15.19 13.75 -11.82
N GLN A 262 -14.86 12.63 -11.19
CA GLN A 262 -14.28 12.62 -9.83
C GLN A 262 -12.95 13.39 -9.77
N THR A 263 -12.08 13.16 -10.75
CA THR A 263 -10.78 13.83 -10.83
C THR A 263 -10.95 15.34 -11.04
N VAL A 264 -11.82 15.76 -11.95
CA VAL A 264 -12.10 17.18 -12.21
C VAL A 264 -12.70 17.85 -10.97
N GLN A 265 -13.68 17.23 -10.31
CA GLN A 265 -14.28 17.77 -9.08
C GLN A 265 -13.24 17.87 -7.94
N SER A 266 -12.34 16.90 -7.83
CA SER A 266 -11.25 16.97 -6.84
C SER A 266 -10.27 18.13 -7.11
N LEU A 267 -9.93 18.36 -8.39
CA LEU A 267 -9.07 19.49 -8.78
C LEU A 267 -9.75 20.84 -8.54
N ILE A 268 -11.06 20.94 -8.82
CA ILE A 268 -11.86 22.13 -8.54
C ILE A 268 -11.91 22.38 -7.02
N ALA A 269 -12.12 21.32 -6.22
CA ALA A 269 -12.13 21.43 -4.76
C ALA A 269 -10.79 21.97 -4.25
N VAL A 270 -9.66 21.38 -4.65
CA VAL A 270 -8.32 21.85 -4.26
C VAL A 270 -8.09 23.30 -4.68
N GLY A 271 -8.40 23.63 -5.94
CA GLY A 271 -8.20 24.98 -6.47
C GLY A 271 -9.07 26.05 -5.81
N SER A 272 -10.32 25.71 -5.43
CA SER A 272 -11.25 26.62 -4.77
C SER A 272 -10.87 26.96 -3.32
N GLY A 273 -9.99 26.16 -2.68
CA GLY A 273 -9.50 26.43 -1.33
C GLY A 273 -8.62 27.67 -1.21
N GLY A 274 -7.99 28.12 -2.31
CA GLY A 274 -7.09 29.28 -2.28
C GLY A 274 -5.93 29.12 -1.27
N LEU A 275 -5.45 30.22 -0.71
CA LEU A 275 -4.32 30.20 0.23
C LEU A 275 -4.73 29.77 1.63
N LEU A 276 -5.84 30.29 2.16
CA LEU A 276 -6.27 30.12 3.56
C LEU A 276 -7.40 29.10 3.74
N GLY A 277 -7.97 28.59 2.67
CA GLY A 277 -9.11 27.72 2.69
C GLY A 277 -10.45 28.48 2.81
N GLN A 278 -11.54 27.73 2.59
CA GLN A 278 -12.90 28.25 2.75
C GLN A 278 -13.36 28.21 4.22
N GLY A 279 -12.59 27.57 5.09
CA GLY A 279 -12.92 27.32 6.50
C GLY A 279 -13.45 25.91 6.73
N LEU A 280 -13.19 25.38 7.93
CA LEU A 280 -13.64 24.05 8.33
C LEU A 280 -15.17 23.98 8.26
N GLY A 281 -15.68 22.97 7.58
CA GLY A 281 -17.11 22.79 7.42
C GLY A 281 -17.74 23.64 6.31
N GLN A 282 -17.01 24.50 5.59
CA GLN A 282 -17.54 25.39 4.57
C GLN A 282 -17.29 24.90 3.12
N GLY A 283 -16.50 23.84 2.94
CA GLY A 283 -16.17 23.30 1.61
C GLY A 283 -17.41 22.78 0.88
N LEU A 284 -17.59 23.19 -0.38
CA LEU A 284 -18.73 22.77 -1.20
C LEU A 284 -18.62 21.32 -1.71
N ALA A 285 -17.41 20.81 -1.87
CA ALA A 285 -17.18 19.46 -2.40
C ALA A 285 -17.88 18.36 -1.61
N LYS A 286 -18.11 18.55 -0.30
CA LYS A 286 -18.77 17.61 0.60
C LYS A 286 -20.29 17.55 0.45
N TYR A 287 -20.91 18.47 -0.27
CA TYR A 287 -22.37 18.48 -0.52
C TYR A 287 -22.71 17.61 -1.75
N LEU A 288 -22.17 16.38 -1.80
CA LEU A 288 -22.40 15.38 -2.84
C LEU A 288 -21.85 15.71 -4.25
N TYR A 289 -21.10 16.80 -4.39
CA TYR A 289 -20.44 17.14 -5.65
C TYR A 289 -19.23 16.23 -5.93
N LEU A 290 -18.58 15.72 -4.87
CA LEU A 290 -17.42 14.84 -4.98
C LEU A 290 -17.76 13.44 -4.44
N PRO A 291 -17.92 12.43 -5.32
CA PRO A 291 -18.07 11.03 -4.88
C PRO A 291 -16.85 10.57 -4.08
N GLU A 292 -17.05 9.66 -3.13
CA GLU A 292 -15.99 9.08 -2.26
C GLU A 292 -15.13 10.15 -1.57
N GLN A 293 -15.76 11.25 -1.16
CA GLN A 293 -15.13 12.44 -0.56
C GLN A 293 -14.42 12.19 0.76
N TYR A 294 -14.83 11.15 1.52
CA TYR A 294 -14.23 10.82 2.83
C TYR A 294 -13.22 9.66 2.77
N THR A 295 -13.04 9.05 1.59
CA THR A 295 -12.09 7.96 1.31
C THR A 295 -11.03 8.41 0.32
N ASP A 296 -11.29 8.27 -0.98
CA ASP A 296 -10.31 8.46 -2.05
C ASP A 296 -9.94 9.94 -2.24
N PHE A 297 -10.89 10.85 -1.98
CA PHE A 297 -10.71 12.30 -2.19
C PHE A 297 -10.69 13.12 -0.89
N ALA A 298 -10.41 12.47 0.24
CA ALA A 298 -10.33 13.15 1.54
C ALA A 298 -9.34 14.33 1.56
N PHE A 299 -8.23 14.22 0.83
CA PHE A 299 -7.25 15.31 0.69
C PHE A 299 -7.82 16.52 -0.06
N ALA A 300 -8.69 16.30 -1.06
CA ALA A 300 -9.32 17.39 -1.79
C ALA A 300 -10.27 18.21 -0.91
N VAL A 301 -11.05 17.55 -0.07
CA VAL A 301 -11.92 18.21 0.95
C VAL A 301 -11.07 19.00 1.93
N LEU A 302 -10.01 18.37 2.48
CA LEU A 302 -9.09 19.03 3.39
C LEU A 302 -8.44 20.28 2.77
N SER A 303 -8.02 20.17 1.50
CA SER A 303 -7.41 21.27 0.77
C SER A 303 -8.40 22.41 0.48
N GLN A 304 -9.67 22.10 0.21
CA GLN A 304 -10.71 23.08 0.04
C GLN A 304 -10.97 23.86 1.32
N GLU A 305 -11.07 23.16 2.45
CA GLU A 305 -11.39 23.78 3.74
C GLU A 305 -10.20 24.48 4.39
N GLY A 306 -8.98 23.89 4.27
CA GLY A 306 -7.76 24.38 4.91
C GLY A 306 -6.85 25.23 4.00
N GLY A 307 -7.08 25.19 2.69
CA GLY A 307 -6.31 25.93 1.70
C GLY A 307 -4.90 25.36 1.46
N PHE A 308 -4.10 26.16 0.75
CA PHE A 308 -2.75 25.82 0.35
C PHE A 308 -1.83 25.51 1.55
N PHE A 309 -1.90 26.31 2.61
CA PHE A 309 -1.01 26.12 3.77
C PHE A 309 -1.26 24.79 4.48
N VAL A 310 -2.51 24.37 4.67
CA VAL A 310 -2.85 23.09 5.29
C VAL A 310 -2.46 21.94 4.36
N SER A 311 -2.65 22.08 3.06
CA SER A 311 -2.25 21.08 2.06
C SER A 311 -0.75 20.85 2.07
N VAL A 312 0.05 21.92 2.09
CA VAL A 312 1.52 21.86 2.17
C VAL A 312 1.98 21.26 3.51
N LEU A 313 1.34 21.66 4.61
CA LEU A 313 1.62 21.10 5.94
C LEU A 313 1.41 19.58 5.94
N MET A 314 0.32 19.09 5.34
CA MET A 314 0.07 17.64 5.23
C MET A 314 1.17 16.93 4.46
N ILE A 315 1.62 17.49 3.34
CA ILE A 315 2.73 16.92 2.56
C ILE A 315 4.00 16.86 3.41
N PHE A 316 4.33 17.95 4.14
CA PHE A 316 5.49 17.97 5.02
C PHE A 316 5.39 16.95 6.17
N LEU A 317 4.20 16.78 6.76
CA LEU A 317 4.00 15.77 7.82
C LEU A 317 4.22 14.35 7.28
N TYR A 318 3.74 14.03 6.08
CA TYR A 318 4.02 12.74 5.45
C TYR A 318 5.50 12.56 5.09
N LEU A 319 6.17 13.59 4.59
CA LEU A 319 7.61 13.55 4.32
C LEU A 319 8.44 13.40 5.60
N ALA A 320 7.96 13.94 6.72
CA ALA A 320 8.63 13.78 8.02
C ALA A 320 8.56 12.35 8.58
N LEU A 321 7.64 11.51 8.09
CA LEU A 321 7.57 10.09 8.45
C LEU A 321 8.55 9.21 7.65
N LEU A 322 9.09 9.72 6.53
CA LEU A 322 10.04 9.01 5.67
C LEU A 322 11.48 9.23 6.12
#